data_f93df55309583d6eea6856f4b396c113
#
_entry.id   f93df55309583d6eea6856f4b396c113
#
_cell.length_a   1.000
_cell.length_b   1.000
_cell.length_c   1.000
_cell.angle_alpha   90.00
_cell.angle_beta   90.00
_cell.angle_gamma   90.00
#
_symmetry.space_group_name_H-M   'P 1'
#
loop_
_entity.id
_entity.type
_entity.pdbx_description
1 polymer ?
#
loop_
_entity_poly.entity_id
_entity_poly.type
_entity_poly.pdbx_seq_one_letter_code
_entity_poly.pdbx_strand_id
1 'polypeptide(L)'
;MGAMPIPDFVKALRTKVGNDLLFLPGVCGIVIDDAGRVLLHRRADTGAWAVIGGLPDPGEEPADAVVREVREETGVEVVPERIVGVYRTPRVVLPNGDQVQSVVTVFRCRPVGGEARVNDDESLEVRYFSPDELPPLRPDHRLRIEHAIGGGPAFFAPPAARQ
;
A
#
# COMPACT_ATOMS: atom_id res chain seq x y z
N MET A 1 8.36 -4.91 -18.76
CA MET A 1 8.02 -4.89 -17.34
C MET A 1 8.17 -3.45 -16.85
N GLY A 2 7.07 -2.79 -16.54
CA GLY A 2 7.09 -1.44 -16.02
C GLY A 2 7.71 -1.43 -14.63
N ALA A 3 8.84 -0.74 -14.47
CA ALA A 3 9.30 -0.39 -13.13
C ALA A 3 8.27 0.58 -12.55
N MET A 4 7.88 0.39 -11.30
CA MET A 4 7.04 1.38 -10.59
C MET A 4 7.67 2.76 -10.74
N PRO A 5 6.90 3.79 -11.11
CA PRO A 5 7.44 5.13 -11.21
C PRO A 5 7.97 5.56 -9.84
N ILE A 6 9.26 5.87 -9.80
CA ILE A 6 9.90 6.38 -8.59
C ILE A 6 9.53 7.86 -8.47
N PRO A 7 8.94 8.30 -7.36
CA PRO A 7 8.62 9.71 -7.15
C PRO A 7 9.84 10.63 -7.32
N ASP A 8 9.64 11.81 -7.87
CA ASP A 8 10.74 12.73 -8.19
C ASP A 8 11.55 13.15 -6.97
N PHE A 9 10.92 13.30 -5.81
CA PHE A 9 11.65 13.58 -4.56
C PHE A 9 12.57 12.43 -4.14
N VAL A 10 12.18 11.17 -4.39
CA VAL A 10 13.03 9.99 -4.14
C VAL A 10 14.21 9.96 -5.10
N LYS A 11 13.97 10.27 -6.40
CA LYS A 11 15.06 10.41 -7.39
C LYS A 11 16.07 11.48 -6.94
N ALA A 12 15.56 12.64 -6.48
CA ALA A 12 16.42 13.72 -5.98
C ALA A 12 17.22 13.31 -4.74
N LEU A 13 16.64 12.53 -3.81
CA LEU A 13 17.37 11.97 -2.68
C LEU A 13 18.45 11.00 -3.14
N ARG A 14 18.16 10.11 -4.09
CA ARG A 14 19.10 9.12 -4.63
C ARG A 14 20.35 9.76 -5.25
N THR A 15 20.23 10.94 -5.87
CA THR A 15 21.39 11.67 -6.38
C THR A 15 22.40 12.08 -5.30
N LYS A 16 21.94 12.16 -4.04
CA LYS A 16 22.75 12.57 -2.88
C LYS A 16 23.27 11.38 -2.06
N VAL A 17 22.46 10.33 -1.93
CA VAL A 17 22.74 9.20 -1.02
C VAL A 17 23.07 7.89 -1.77
N GLY A 18 22.99 7.88 -3.10
CA GLY A 18 23.22 6.67 -3.86
C GLY A 18 22.25 5.54 -3.46
N ASN A 19 22.80 4.36 -3.21
CA ASN A 19 22.01 3.17 -2.87
C ASN A 19 21.83 2.96 -1.36
N ASP A 20 22.21 3.92 -0.53
CA ASP A 20 22.04 3.82 0.92
C ASP A 20 20.56 3.67 1.30
N LEU A 21 20.31 3.14 2.49
CA LEU A 21 18.95 2.94 2.98
C LEU A 21 18.18 4.27 3.03
N LEU A 22 17.09 4.35 2.27
CA LEU A 22 16.07 5.38 2.46
C LEU A 22 14.96 4.84 3.36
N PHE A 23 14.68 5.60 4.41
CA PHE A 23 13.58 5.33 5.33
C PHE A 23 12.46 6.31 5.03
N LEU A 24 11.38 5.83 4.40
CA LEU A 24 10.36 6.66 3.77
C LEU A 24 8.99 6.46 4.44
N PRO A 25 8.12 7.49 4.46
CA PRO A 25 6.73 7.29 4.79
C PRO A 25 6.05 6.48 3.69
N GLY A 26 5.02 5.71 4.05
CA GLY A 26 4.16 5.01 3.10
C GLY A 26 2.70 5.08 3.52
N VAL A 27 1.81 4.89 2.56
CA VAL A 27 0.38 4.73 2.78
C VAL A 27 -0.12 3.45 2.13
N CYS A 28 -1.16 2.86 2.69
CA CYS A 28 -1.81 1.68 2.16
C CYS A 28 -3.32 1.78 2.39
N GLY A 29 -4.10 1.47 1.37
CA GLY A 29 -5.55 1.42 1.43
C GLY A 29 -6.07 -0.03 1.39
N ILE A 30 -6.76 -0.44 2.43
CA ILE A 30 -7.56 -1.66 2.41
C ILE A 30 -8.98 -1.26 2.04
N VAL A 31 -9.29 -1.43 0.76
CA VAL A 31 -10.60 -1.07 0.20
C VAL A 31 -11.56 -2.23 0.37
N ILE A 32 -12.63 -2.01 1.11
CA ILE A 32 -13.64 -3.03 1.41
C ILE A 32 -15.00 -2.51 0.94
N ASP A 33 -15.65 -3.23 0.05
CA ASP A 33 -16.97 -2.89 -0.47
C ASP A 33 -18.10 -3.29 0.48
N ASP A 34 -19.35 -2.92 0.11
CA ASP A 34 -20.53 -3.21 0.93
C ASP A 34 -20.83 -4.71 1.07
N ALA A 35 -20.29 -5.55 0.18
CA ALA A 35 -20.36 -7.00 0.28
C ALA A 35 -19.23 -7.61 1.13
N GLY A 36 -18.36 -6.78 1.71
CA GLY A 36 -17.22 -7.21 2.52
C GLY A 36 -16.02 -7.73 1.70
N ARG A 37 -16.01 -7.51 0.38
CA ARG A 37 -14.93 -7.94 -0.49
C ARG A 37 -13.80 -6.94 -0.48
N VAL A 38 -12.57 -7.44 -0.56
CA VAL A 38 -11.32 -6.66 -0.52
C VAL A 38 -10.79 -6.45 -1.93
N LEU A 39 -10.48 -5.19 -2.28
CA LEU A 39 -9.85 -4.83 -3.54
C LEU A 39 -8.36 -5.11 -3.48
N LEU A 40 -7.85 -5.86 -4.45
CA LEU A 40 -6.44 -6.15 -4.63
C LEU A 40 -6.01 -5.87 -6.06
N HIS A 41 -4.72 -5.64 -6.23
CA HIS A 41 -4.12 -5.58 -7.56
C HIS A 41 -2.99 -6.61 -7.70
N ARG A 42 -2.75 -7.06 -8.90
CA ARG A 42 -1.60 -7.91 -9.23
C ARG A 42 -0.52 -7.03 -9.82
N ARG A 43 0.60 -6.93 -9.13
CA ARG A 43 1.69 -6.02 -9.48
C ARG A 43 2.38 -6.41 -10.78
N ALA A 44 2.69 -5.41 -11.61
CA ALA A 44 3.37 -5.64 -12.89
C ALA A 44 4.84 -6.04 -12.72
N ASP A 45 5.51 -5.56 -11.66
CA ASP A 45 6.94 -5.81 -11.40
C ASP A 45 7.22 -7.23 -10.85
N THR A 46 6.33 -7.76 -10.01
CA THR A 46 6.51 -9.06 -9.33
C THR A 46 5.53 -10.13 -9.78
N GLY A 47 4.42 -9.77 -10.41
CA GLY A 47 3.31 -10.66 -10.72
C GLY A 47 2.51 -11.11 -9.49
N ALA A 48 2.84 -10.64 -8.30
CA ALA A 48 2.19 -11.00 -7.06
C ALA A 48 0.96 -10.12 -6.77
N TRP A 49 -0.04 -10.72 -6.12
CA TRP A 49 -1.16 -9.97 -5.57
C TRP A 49 -0.73 -9.16 -4.35
N ALA A 50 -1.26 -7.96 -4.24
CA ALA A 50 -0.90 -7.01 -3.18
C ALA A 50 -2.09 -6.11 -2.81
N VAL A 51 -2.02 -5.53 -1.62
CA VAL A 51 -2.83 -4.39 -1.21
C VAL A 51 -2.33 -3.13 -1.92
N ILE A 52 -3.20 -2.16 -2.11
CA ILE A 52 -2.90 -0.92 -2.83
C ILE A 52 -2.16 0.05 -1.90
N GLY A 53 -1.15 0.72 -2.40
CA GLY A 53 -0.42 1.71 -1.63
C GLY A 53 0.78 2.29 -2.34
N GLY A 54 1.34 3.32 -1.75
CA GLY A 54 2.48 4.03 -2.30
C GLY A 54 3.09 5.00 -1.31
N LEU A 55 3.78 6.00 -1.83
CA LEU A 55 4.42 7.04 -1.04
C LEU A 55 3.62 8.34 -1.12
N PRO A 56 3.35 9.01 0.00
CA PRO A 56 2.84 10.37 -0.06
C PRO A 56 3.90 11.30 -0.67
N ASP A 57 3.45 12.25 -1.46
CA ASP A 57 4.32 13.33 -1.95
C ASP A 57 4.62 14.34 -0.83
N PRO A 58 5.75 15.06 -0.90
CA PRO A 58 6.04 16.14 0.04
C PRO A 58 4.92 17.19 0.07
N GLY A 59 4.35 17.41 1.26
CA GLY A 59 3.22 18.32 1.46
C GLY A 59 1.83 17.69 1.29
N GLU A 60 1.76 16.42 0.91
CA GLU A 60 0.49 15.69 0.80
C GLU A 60 0.11 15.06 2.15
N GLU A 61 -1.15 15.18 2.53
CA GLU A 61 -1.66 14.46 3.70
C GLU A 61 -1.77 12.96 3.41
N PRO A 62 -1.47 12.08 4.38
CA PRO A 62 -1.55 10.63 4.18
C PRO A 62 -2.91 10.13 3.68
N ALA A 63 -4.00 10.77 4.11
CA ALA A 63 -5.34 10.41 3.65
C ALA A 63 -5.57 10.79 2.17
N ASP A 64 -5.03 11.92 1.72
CA ASP A 64 -5.10 12.32 0.30
C ASP A 64 -4.23 11.40 -0.56
N ALA A 65 -3.03 11.03 -0.07
CA ALA A 65 -2.15 10.11 -0.74
C ALA A 65 -2.81 8.74 -0.99
N VAL A 66 -3.47 8.16 0.01
CA VAL A 66 -4.13 6.85 -0.18
C VAL A 66 -5.30 6.93 -1.16
N VAL A 67 -6.06 8.03 -1.18
CA VAL A 67 -7.13 8.25 -2.16
C VAL A 67 -6.57 8.33 -3.56
N ARG A 68 -5.48 9.08 -3.75
CA ARG A 68 -4.78 9.20 -5.04
C ARG A 68 -4.25 7.85 -5.53
N GLU A 69 -3.51 7.13 -4.69
CA GLU A 69 -2.92 5.82 -5.05
C GLU A 69 -4.01 4.81 -5.44
N VAL A 70 -5.08 4.70 -4.66
CA VAL A 70 -6.19 3.78 -5.00
C VAL A 70 -6.79 4.12 -6.36
N ARG A 71 -7.03 5.42 -6.63
CA ARG A 71 -7.59 5.84 -7.91
C ARG A 71 -6.62 5.59 -9.07
N GLU A 72 -5.35 5.91 -8.90
CA GLU A 72 -4.33 5.74 -9.94
C GLU A 72 -4.15 4.27 -10.33
N GLU A 73 -4.02 3.37 -9.36
CA GLU A 73 -3.78 1.95 -9.61
C GLU A 73 -5.04 1.18 -10.03
N THR A 74 -6.22 1.57 -9.54
CA THR A 74 -7.43 0.73 -9.64
C THR A 74 -8.63 1.39 -10.33
N GLY A 75 -8.62 2.70 -10.53
CA GLY A 75 -9.77 3.44 -11.05
C GLY A 75 -10.92 3.62 -10.05
N VAL A 76 -10.78 3.11 -8.83
CA VAL A 76 -11.82 3.21 -7.78
C VAL A 76 -11.64 4.49 -6.97
N GLU A 77 -12.74 5.20 -6.75
CA GLU A 77 -12.78 6.35 -5.84
C GLU A 77 -13.17 5.89 -4.45
N VAL A 78 -12.43 6.33 -3.45
CA VAL A 78 -12.61 5.87 -2.06
C VAL A 78 -12.67 7.02 -1.07
N VAL A 79 -13.28 6.72 0.09
CA VAL A 79 -13.23 7.55 1.29
C VAL A 79 -12.51 6.76 2.38
N PRO A 80 -11.41 7.28 2.94
CA PRO A 80 -10.79 6.70 4.13
C PRO A 80 -11.73 6.83 5.33
N GLU A 81 -11.97 5.74 6.04
CA GLU A 81 -12.91 5.72 7.18
C GLU A 81 -12.18 5.74 8.53
N ARG A 82 -11.04 5.06 8.60
CA ARG A 82 -10.21 5.00 9.81
C ARG A 82 -8.79 4.55 9.51
N ILE A 83 -7.88 4.84 10.41
CA ILE A 83 -6.56 4.22 10.43
C ILE A 83 -6.70 2.79 10.97
N VAL A 84 -6.23 1.81 10.21
CA VAL A 84 -6.15 0.40 10.61
C VAL A 84 -4.96 0.19 11.53
N GLY A 85 -3.85 0.82 11.23
CA GLY A 85 -2.64 0.73 12.01
C GLY A 85 -1.44 1.39 11.35
N VAL A 86 -0.33 1.38 12.08
CA VAL A 86 0.97 1.85 11.62
C VAL A 86 1.95 0.68 11.66
N TYR A 87 2.62 0.43 10.54
CA TYR A 87 3.45 -0.75 10.34
C TYR A 87 4.82 -0.37 9.79
N ARG A 88 5.84 -1.06 10.25
CA ARG A 88 7.17 -1.00 9.64
C ARG A 88 7.29 -2.10 8.59
N THR A 89 7.76 -1.76 7.38
CA THR A 89 8.06 -2.77 6.36
C THR A 89 9.41 -3.44 6.65
N PRO A 90 9.64 -4.65 6.12
CA PRO A 90 11.00 -5.18 6.01
C PRO A 90 11.88 -4.23 5.18
N ARG A 91 13.20 -4.30 5.39
CA ARG A 91 14.16 -3.68 4.48
C ARG A 91 14.16 -4.44 3.17
N VAL A 92 14.01 -3.73 2.08
CA VAL A 92 14.01 -4.29 0.72
C VAL A 92 15.24 -3.77 -0.03
N VAL A 93 15.92 -4.66 -0.72
CA VAL A 93 16.98 -4.31 -1.68
C VAL A 93 16.42 -4.54 -3.07
N LEU A 94 16.33 -3.48 -3.85
CA LEU A 94 15.83 -3.52 -5.22
C LEU A 94 16.90 -4.06 -6.18
N PRO A 95 16.52 -4.52 -7.39
CA PRO A 95 17.48 -5.08 -8.35
C PRO A 95 18.63 -4.14 -8.73
N ASN A 96 18.42 -2.83 -8.70
CA ASN A 96 19.43 -1.80 -8.94
C ASN A 96 20.34 -1.51 -7.73
N GLY A 97 20.16 -2.23 -6.61
CA GLY A 97 20.91 -2.05 -5.37
C GLY A 97 20.33 -1.02 -4.40
N ASP A 98 19.29 -0.29 -4.77
CA ASP A 98 18.63 0.67 -3.89
C ASP A 98 18.00 -0.03 -2.68
N GLN A 99 18.16 0.56 -1.50
CA GLN A 99 17.64 0.02 -0.26
C GLN A 99 16.52 0.91 0.26
N VAL A 100 15.39 0.29 0.60
CA VAL A 100 14.18 1.00 1.06
C VAL A 100 13.58 0.29 2.26
N GLN A 101 13.11 1.07 3.20
CA GLN A 101 12.26 0.64 4.31
C GLN A 101 11.24 1.76 4.59
N SER A 102 10.05 1.41 5.04
CA SER A 102 8.98 2.39 5.27
C SER A 102 8.27 2.18 6.59
N VAL A 103 7.76 3.28 7.14
CA VAL A 103 6.65 3.26 8.09
C VAL A 103 5.39 3.55 7.28
N VAL A 104 4.45 2.62 7.31
CA VAL A 104 3.23 2.66 6.50
C VAL A 104 2.02 2.92 7.38
N THR A 105 1.28 3.98 7.07
CA THR A 105 -0.05 4.21 7.64
C THR A 105 -1.07 3.50 6.77
N VAL A 106 -1.81 2.56 7.37
CA VAL A 106 -2.81 1.76 6.67
C VAL A 106 -4.20 2.28 7.00
N PHE A 107 -4.98 2.57 5.96
CA PHE A 107 -6.36 3.03 6.06
C PHE A 107 -7.34 1.95 5.64
N ARG A 108 -8.46 1.81 6.35
CA ARG A 108 -9.64 1.18 5.80
C ARG A 108 -10.37 2.21 4.95
N CYS A 109 -10.66 1.84 3.71
CA CYS A 109 -11.32 2.71 2.75
C CYS A 109 -12.63 2.07 2.26
N ARG A 110 -13.65 2.91 2.03
CA ARG A 110 -14.91 2.51 1.43
C ARG A 110 -14.97 3.03 -0.02
N PRO A 111 -15.31 2.19 -1.00
CA PRO A 111 -15.51 2.65 -2.38
C PRO A 111 -16.76 3.54 -2.46
N VAL A 112 -16.66 4.65 -3.20
CA VAL A 112 -17.75 5.62 -3.39
C VAL A 112 -18.01 5.93 -4.85
N GLY A 113 -17.18 5.44 -5.78
CA GLY A 113 -17.33 5.66 -7.21
C GLY A 113 -16.23 4.97 -8.00
N GLY A 114 -16.26 5.18 -9.31
CA GLY A 114 -15.35 4.54 -10.23
C GLY A 114 -15.65 3.06 -10.43
N GLU A 115 -14.86 2.42 -11.27
CA GLU A 115 -14.96 1.00 -11.58
C GLU A 115 -13.59 0.36 -11.44
N ALA A 116 -13.53 -0.79 -10.76
CA ALA A 116 -12.27 -1.52 -10.54
C ALA A 116 -11.74 -2.03 -11.89
N ARG A 117 -10.59 -1.50 -12.29
CA ARG A 117 -9.88 -1.84 -13.53
C ARG A 117 -8.40 -1.57 -13.39
N VAL A 118 -7.61 -2.15 -14.27
CA VAL A 118 -6.23 -1.71 -14.47
C VAL A 118 -6.27 -0.28 -15.00
N ASN A 119 -5.68 0.65 -14.28
CA ASN A 119 -5.77 2.09 -14.59
C ASN A 119 -4.39 2.74 -14.83
N ASP A 120 -3.32 2.02 -14.57
CA ASP A 120 -1.94 2.43 -14.81
C ASP A 120 -1.06 1.26 -15.26
N ASP A 121 0.25 1.50 -15.39
CA ASP A 121 1.23 0.48 -15.80
C ASP A 121 1.77 -0.37 -14.62
N GLU A 122 1.33 -0.08 -13.40
CA GLU A 122 1.80 -0.77 -12.19
C GLU A 122 1.03 -2.05 -11.90
N SER A 123 -0.17 -2.19 -12.47
CA SER A 123 -1.07 -3.30 -12.23
C SER A 123 -1.31 -4.14 -13.49
N LEU A 124 -1.26 -5.46 -13.36
CA LEU A 124 -1.64 -6.43 -14.40
C LEU A 124 -3.12 -6.79 -14.31
N GLU A 125 -3.68 -6.75 -13.11
CA GLU A 125 -5.05 -7.12 -12.82
C GLU A 125 -5.53 -6.40 -11.56
N VAL A 126 -6.79 -6.02 -11.53
CA VAL A 126 -7.45 -5.39 -10.37
C VAL A 126 -8.76 -6.12 -10.14
N ARG A 127 -9.00 -6.59 -8.91
CA ARG A 127 -10.19 -7.37 -8.61
C ARG A 127 -10.56 -7.35 -7.12
N TYR A 128 -11.86 -7.45 -6.84
CA TYR A 128 -12.39 -7.72 -5.51
C TYR A 128 -12.37 -9.22 -5.20
N PHE A 129 -12.00 -9.55 -3.96
CA PHE A 129 -11.98 -10.92 -3.42
C PHE A 129 -12.78 -11.02 -2.14
N SER A 130 -13.53 -12.10 -1.99
CA SER A 130 -14.08 -12.46 -0.68
C SER A 130 -12.93 -12.75 0.31
N PRO A 131 -13.06 -12.39 1.58
CA PRO A 131 -12.02 -12.66 2.58
C PRO A 131 -11.62 -14.13 2.68
N ASP A 132 -12.56 -15.05 2.39
CA ASP A 132 -12.32 -16.49 2.41
C ASP A 132 -11.63 -17.02 1.14
N GLU A 133 -11.54 -16.20 0.09
CA GLU A 133 -10.99 -16.56 -1.22
C GLU A 133 -9.82 -15.67 -1.63
N LEU A 134 -9.10 -15.11 -0.67
CA LEU A 134 -7.93 -14.28 -0.95
C LEU A 134 -6.84 -15.08 -1.68
N PRO A 135 -6.23 -14.52 -2.73
CA PRO A 135 -5.10 -15.15 -3.40
C PRO A 135 -3.90 -15.25 -2.46
N PRO A 136 -2.82 -15.94 -2.86
CA PRO A 136 -1.57 -15.90 -2.13
C PRO A 136 -1.09 -14.46 -1.94
N LEU A 137 -0.88 -14.05 -0.69
CA LEU A 137 -0.44 -12.72 -0.28
C LEU A 137 0.77 -12.83 0.63
N ARG A 138 1.60 -11.80 0.63
CA ARG A 138 2.64 -11.63 1.66
C ARG A 138 1.98 -11.61 3.05
N PRO A 139 2.64 -12.18 4.07
CA PRO A 139 2.07 -12.23 5.42
C PRO A 139 1.71 -10.85 5.99
N ASP A 140 2.51 -9.82 5.71
CA ASP A 140 2.24 -8.46 6.16
C ASP A 140 1.00 -7.85 5.49
N HIS A 141 0.74 -8.15 4.22
CA HIS A 141 -0.47 -7.72 3.54
C HIS A 141 -1.73 -8.42 4.09
N ARG A 142 -1.63 -9.73 4.33
CA ARG A 142 -2.73 -10.49 4.94
C ARG A 142 -3.08 -9.95 6.32
N LEU A 143 -2.09 -9.69 7.15
CA LEU A 143 -2.28 -9.12 8.49
C LEU A 143 -3.01 -7.77 8.45
N ARG A 144 -2.64 -6.90 7.52
CA ARG A 144 -3.32 -5.59 7.35
C ARG A 144 -4.79 -5.75 6.96
N ILE A 145 -5.10 -6.71 6.09
CA ILE A 145 -6.49 -7.03 5.71
C ILE A 145 -7.26 -7.55 6.93
N GLU A 146 -6.70 -8.48 7.69
CA GLU A 146 -7.32 -9.03 8.89
C GLU A 146 -7.63 -7.92 9.92
N HIS A 147 -6.70 -7.02 10.15
CA HIS A 147 -6.91 -5.87 11.05
C HIS A 147 -7.95 -4.87 10.50
N ALA A 148 -8.02 -4.70 9.18
CA ALA A 148 -9.03 -3.84 8.55
C ALA A 148 -10.44 -4.41 8.69
N ILE A 149 -10.60 -5.72 8.54
CA ILE A 149 -11.88 -6.43 8.67
C ILE A 149 -12.31 -6.50 10.13
N GLY A 150 -11.38 -6.83 11.03
CA GLY A 150 -11.66 -7.07 12.45
C GLY A 150 -12.15 -5.85 13.22
N GLY A 151 -11.89 -4.65 12.73
CA GLY A 151 -12.23 -3.41 13.45
C GLY A 151 -11.35 -3.19 14.69
N GLY A 152 -11.81 -2.32 15.59
CA GLY A 152 -11.09 -1.99 16.81
C GLY A 152 -10.13 -0.81 16.68
N PRO A 153 -9.31 -0.55 17.72
CA PRO A 153 -8.34 0.55 17.71
C PRO A 153 -7.24 0.32 16.67
N ALA A 154 -6.60 1.40 16.25
CA ALA A 154 -5.48 1.33 15.33
C ALA A 154 -4.35 0.44 15.89
N PHE A 155 -3.88 -0.48 15.07
CA PHE A 155 -2.81 -1.39 15.45
C PHE A 155 -1.45 -0.68 15.47
N PHE A 156 -0.65 -1.03 16.44
CA PHE A 156 0.78 -0.81 16.44
C PHE A 156 1.49 -1.99 17.08
N ALA A 157 2.68 -2.32 16.62
CA ALA A 157 3.48 -3.36 17.25
C ALA A 157 3.95 -2.88 18.64
N PRO A 158 3.82 -3.69 19.69
CA PRO A 158 4.29 -3.28 21.02
C PRO A 158 5.80 -3.03 21.00
N PRO A 159 6.31 -2.10 21.86
CA PRO A 159 7.75 -1.92 22.01
C PRO A 159 8.44 -3.24 22.30
N ALA A 160 9.64 -3.43 21.74
CA ALA A 160 10.49 -4.55 22.12
C ALA A 160 10.77 -4.49 23.63
N ALA A 161 10.73 -5.66 24.30
CA ALA A 161 11.10 -5.73 25.71
C ALA A 161 12.51 -5.13 25.88
N ARG A 162 12.66 -4.17 26.80
CA ARG A 162 13.98 -3.66 27.18
C ARG A 162 14.72 -4.83 27.87
N GLN A 163 15.82 -5.24 27.28
CA GLN A 163 16.78 -6.13 27.92
C GLN A 163 17.51 -5.40 29.05
#